data_acbb7f87a66c96547518a06134e402d2
#
_entry.id   acbb7f87a66c96547518a06134e402d2
#
_cell.length_a   1.000
_cell.length_b   1.000
_cell.length_c   1.000
_cell.angle_alpha   90.00
_cell.angle_beta   90.00
_cell.angle_gamma   90.00
#
_symmetry.space_group_name_H-M   'P 1'
#
loop_
_entity.id
_entity.type
_entity.pdbx_description
1 polymer ?
#
loop_
_entity_poly.entity_id
_entity_poly.type
_entity_poly.pdbx_seq_one_letter_code
_entity_poly.pdbx_strand_id
1 'polypeptide(L)'
;MAFAGFETLPLYLHDPRVNVTMANAFYLNYTLSESALRGSVQLLLTYVLGNDEVTATRVIVLSNVMESPGNHVLQMQELSTAGGLTAIDSIAPTDDLIDGTAYDLLFRYQDGGGNAPYVVEQPGMYFAGIATMSPEWLYPEGTRYVTS
;
A
#
# COMPACT_ATOMS: atom_id res chain seq x y z
N MET A 1 6.16 -33.62 6.80
CA MET A 1 6.24 -33.27 5.40
C MET A 1 5.66 -31.92 5.13
N ALA A 2 6.46 -31.10 4.57
CA ALA A 2 5.99 -29.79 4.22
C ALA A 2 5.14 -29.86 2.96
N PHE A 3 4.06 -29.14 2.97
CA PHE A 3 3.26 -28.98 1.77
C PHE A 3 3.45 -27.59 1.19
N ALA A 4 4.64 -27.02 1.46
CA ALA A 4 5.00 -25.77 0.85
C ALA A 4 4.95 -25.97 -0.66
N GLY A 5 4.37 -25.02 -1.37
CA GLY A 5 4.21 -25.14 -2.78
C GLY A 5 2.78 -25.40 -3.23
N PHE A 6 1.91 -25.78 -2.31
CA PHE A 6 0.50 -25.97 -2.64
C PHE A 6 -0.27 -24.65 -2.61
N GLU A 7 0.19 -23.69 -1.84
CA GLU A 7 -0.43 -22.37 -1.79
C GLU A 7 0.57 -21.36 -1.23
N THR A 8 0.37 -20.11 -1.58
CA THR A 8 1.15 -19.03 -1.01
C THR A 8 0.71 -18.82 0.43
N LEU A 9 1.66 -18.82 1.35
CA LEU A 9 1.36 -18.68 2.77
C LEU A 9 0.89 -17.26 3.09
N PRO A 10 0.16 -17.08 4.20
CA PRO A 10 -0.39 -15.77 4.51
C PRO A 10 0.64 -14.67 4.64
N LEU A 11 0.24 -13.50 4.19
CA LEU A 11 0.92 -12.23 4.37
C LEU A 11 0.15 -11.46 5.44
N TYR A 12 0.85 -10.85 6.37
CA TYR A 12 0.23 -10.05 7.41
C TYR A 12 0.59 -8.58 7.19
N LEU A 13 -0.40 -7.78 6.85
CA LEU A 13 -0.22 -6.34 6.66
C LEU A 13 -0.56 -5.63 7.97
N HIS A 14 0.46 -5.03 8.60
CA HIS A 14 0.29 -4.34 9.87
C HIS A 14 -0.06 -2.87 9.67
N ASP A 15 0.54 -2.22 8.69
CA ASP A 15 0.28 -0.83 8.33
C ASP A 15 0.36 -0.67 6.82
N PRO A 16 -0.49 0.13 6.22
CA PRO A 16 -1.59 0.89 6.81
C PRO A 16 -2.79 0.00 7.09
N ARG A 17 -3.56 0.36 8.11
CA ARG A 17 -4.75 -0.40 8.47
C ARG A 17 -6.00 0.19 7.82
N VAL A 18 -7.08 -0.61 7.85
CA VAL A 18 -8.39 -0.15 7.41
C VAL A 18 -8.80 1.09 8.22
N ASN A 19 -9.42 2.04 7.55
CA ASN A 19 -10.01 3.22 8.16
C ASN A 19 -9.00 4.17 8.81
N VAL A 20 -7.75 4.14 8.36
CA VAL A 20 -6.79 5.15 8.78
C VAL A 20 -6.54 6.11 7.64
N THR A 21 -6.15 7.32 8.00
CA THR A 21 -5.76 8.33 7.03
C THR A 21 -4.29 8.13 6.70
N MET A 22 -3.98 8.08 5.42
CA MET A 22 -2.60 7.97 4.97
C MET A 22 -2.01 9.36 4.71
N ALA A 23 -0.71 9.44 4.76
CA ALA A 23 0.03 10.62 4.36
C ALA A 23 1.13 10.18 3.40
N ASN A 24 1.76 11.13 2.73
CA ASN A 24 2.82 10.81 1.78
C ASN A 24 3.92 9.96 2.39
N ALA A 25 4.18 10.16 3.67
CA ALA A 25 5.21 9.40 4.38
C ALA A 25 4.63 8.23 5.17
N PHE A 26 3.56 7.62 4.65
CA PHE A 26 2.96 6.50 5.36
C PHE A 26 3.92 5.32 5.45
N TYR A 27 3.73 4.51 6.49
CA TYR A 27 4.52 3.31 6.68
C TYR A 27 3.83 2.14 6.03
N LEU A 28 4.63 1.34 5.31
CA LEU A 28 4.22 0.02 4.87
C LEU A 28 4.94 -0.97 5.78
N ASN A 29 4.17 -1.71 6.57
CA ASN A 29 4.72 -2.64 7.56
C ASN A 29 4.00 -3.96 7.38
N TYR A 30 4.75 -5.01 7.04
CA TYR A 30 4.15 -6.32 6.78
C TYR A 30 5.11 -7.42 7.17
N THR A 31 4.57 -8.63 7.28
CA THR A 31 5.35 -9.83 7.59
C THR A 31 5.06 -10.89 6.54
N LEU A 32 6.11 -11.43 5.95
CA LEU A 32 6.02 -12.56 5.03
C LEU A 32 6.32 -13.85 5.78
N SER A 33 5.52 -14.87 5.52
CA SER A 33 5.73 -16.20 6.13
C SER A 33 6.75 -17.02 5.37
N GLU A 34 7.05 -16.62 4.13
CA GLU A 34 8.00 -17.31 3.26
C GLU A 34 8.59 -16.33 2.27
N SER A 35 9.63 -16.76 1.56
CA SER A 35 10.26 -15.91 0.54
C SER A 35 9.30 -15.65 -0.60
N ALA A 36 9.30 -14.44 -1.09
CA ALA A 36 8.49 -14.05 -2.22
C ALA A 36 9.18 -14.34 -3.54
N LEU A 37 8.40 -14.63 -4.56
CA LEU A 37 8.90 -14.66 -5.93
C LEU A 37 9.40 -13.27 -6.30
N ARG A 38 10.51 -13.22 -6.98
CA ARG A 38 11.12 -11.94 -7.37
C ARG A 38 10.14 -11.07 -8.14
N GLY A 39 9.93 -9.86 -7.63
CA GLY A 39 9.03 -8.88 -8.25
C GLY A 39 7.56 -9.08 -7.93
N SER A 40 7.22 -10.01 -7.05
CA SER A 40 5.81 -10.30 -6.76
C SER A 40 5.25 -9.49 -5.59
N VAL A 41 6.09 -8.87 -4.77
CA VAL A 41 5.61 -8.06 -3.65
C VAL A 41 5.19 -6.71 -4.19
N GLN A 42 3.90 -6.45 -4.19
CA GLN A 42 3.36 -5.28 -4.88
C GLN A 42 2.29 -4.60 -4.05
N LEU A 43 2.34 -3.28 -4.07
CA LEU A 43 1.33 -2.42 -3.48
C LEU A 43 0.58 -1.73 -4.61
N LEU A 44 -0.73 -1.90 -4.63
CA LEU A 44 -1.57 -1.26 -5.64
C LEU A 44 -2.50 -0.27 -4.97
N LEU A 45 -2.58 0.92 -5.53
CA LEU A 45 -3.45 1.99 -5.03
C LEU A 45 -4.38 2.38 -6.16
N THR A 46 -5.66 2.10 -5.97
CA THR A 46 -6.68 2.36 -6.98
C THR A 46 -7.57 3.50 -6.54
N TYR A 47 -7.71 4.50 -7.40
CA TYR A 47 -8.57 5.64 -7.15
C TYR A 47 -10.02 5.19 -6.95
N VAL A 48 -10.66 5.71 -5.93
CA VAL A 48 -12.08 5.48 -5.67
C VAL A 48 -12.87 6.75 -5.92
N LEU A 49 -12.51 7.82 -5.23
CA LEU A 49 -13.17 9.11 -5.38
C LEU A 49 -12.27 10.20 -4.80
N GLY A 50 -12.53 11.43 -5.18
CA GLY A 50 -11.84 12.57 -4.61
C GLY A 50 -11.10 13.40 -5.66
N ASN A 51 -10.09 14.12 -5.20
CA ASN A 51 -9.47 15.20 -5.97
C ASN A 51 -8.42 14.76 -6.99
N ASP A 52 -8.02 13.50 -6.96
CA ASP A 52 -6.99 13.03 -7.88
C ASP A 52 -7.55 12.90 -9.29
N GLU A 53 -6.90 13.53 -10.26
CA GLU A 53 -7.30 13.43 -11.65
C GLU A 53 -6.73 12.21 -12.33
N VAL A 54 -5.74 11.57 -11.72
CA VAL A 54 -5.14 10.35 -12.25
C VAL A 54 -5.89 9.16 -11.66
N THR A 55 -6.72 8.53 -12.47
CA THR A 55 -7.55 7.42 -12.00
C THR A 55 -6.94 6.05 -12.27
N ALA A 56 -5.80 6.00 -12.94
CA ALA A 56 -5.10 4.74 -13.17
C ALA A 56 -4.57 4.17 -11.86
N THR A 57 -4.65 2.85 -11.71
CA THR A 57 -4.09 2.19 -10.54
C THR A 57 -2.59 2.38 -10.51
N ARG A 58 -2.09 2.84 -9.38
CA ARG A 58 -0.65 2.95 -9.17
C ARG A 58 -0.13 1.62 -8.65
N VAL A 59 0.87 1.10 -9.34
CA VAL A 59 1.47 -0.19 -9.00
C VAL A 59 2.89 0.06 -8.52
N ILE A 60 3.17 -0.32 -7.29
CA ILE A 60 4.48 -0.17 -6.68
C ILE A 60 5.04 -1.57 -6.49
N VAL A 61 6.14 -1.87 -7.19
CA VAL A 61 6.81 -3.17 -7.09
C VAL A 61 7.99 -3.02 -6.14
N LEU A 62 7.98 -3.80 -5.07
CA LEU A 62 9.05 -3.75 -4.08
C LEU A 62 10.26 -4.55 -4.55
N SER A 63 11.44 -4.17 -4.06
CA SER A 63 12.69 -4.79 -4.50
C SER A 63 12.99 -6.05 -3.70
N ASN A 64 14.09 -6.71 -4.07
CA ASN A 64 14.49 -7.97 -3.44
C ASN A 64 14.75 -7.84 -1.94
N VAL A 65 15.11 -6.67 -1.44
CA VAL A 65 15.36 -6.49 0.00
C VAL A 65 14.06 -6.58 0.82
N MET A 66 12.92 -6.55 0.17
CA MET A 66 11.61 -6.60 0.79
C MET A 66 10.94 -7.98 0.60
N GLU A 67 11.66 -8.96 0.10
CA GLU A 67 11.08 -10.25 -0.33
C GLU A 67 11.41 -11.43 0.59
N SER A 68 12.25 -11.24 1.60
CA SER A 68 12.61 -12.33 2.50
C SER A 68 11.53 -12.59 3.55
N PRO A 69 11.52 -13.80 4.15
CA PRO A 69 10.61 -14.04 5.27
C PRO A 69 10.89 -13.09 6.42
N GLY A 70 9.87 -12.75 7.16
CA GLY A 70 10.00 -11.89 8.33
C GLY A 70 9.32 -10.54 8.13
N ASN A 71 9.58 -9.66 9.08
CA ASN A 71 8.94 -8.34 9.11
C ASN A 71 9.73 -7.33 8.28
N HIS A 72 9.00 -6.55 7.51
CA HIS A 72 9.56 -5.48 6.68
C HIS A 72 8.81 -4.19 6.95
N VAL A 73 9.58 -3.10 7.07
CA VAL A 73 9.01 -1.77 7.28
C VAL A 73 9.62 -0.84 6.25
N LEU A 74 8.77 -0.12 5.54
CA LEU A 74 9.19 0.87 4.57
C LEU A 74 8.43 2.15 4.81
N GLN A 75 9.16 3.25 4.99
CA GLN A 75 8.54 4.56 5.01
C GLN A 75 8.47 5.06 3.59
N MET A 76 7.25 5.22 3.08
CA MET A 76 7.05 5.68 1.72
C MET A 76 7.32 7.16 1.59
N GLN A 77 7.78 7.55 0.43
CA GLN A 77 7.91 8.94 0.02
C GLN A 77 6.83 9.23 -1.02
N GLU A 78 6.77 10.46 -1.45
CA GLU A 78 5.90 10.80 -2.58
C GLU A 78 6.28 9.93 -3.79
N LEU A 79 5.28 9.50 -4.54
CA LEU A 79 5.52 8.53 -5.61
C LEU A 79 6.46 9.06 -6.68
N SER A 80 6.44 10.37 -6.91
CA SER A 80 7.32 10.99 -7.88
C SER A 80 8.80 10.86 -7.51
N THR A 81 9.10 10.60 -6.24
CA THR A 81 10.48 10.48 -5.75
C THR A 81 10.80 9.10 -5.19
N ALA A 82 9.77 8.31 -4.87
CA ALA A 82 9.97 7.03 -4.19
C ALA A 82 10.77 6.02 -5.01
N GLY A 83 10.82 6.18 -6.33
CA GLY A 83 11.59 5.29 -7.18
C GLY A 83 13.09 5.28 -6.88
N GLY A 84 13.58 6.28 -6.12
CA GLY A 84 14.97 6.30 -5.70
C GLY A 84 15.26 5.46 -4.45
N LEU A 85 14.23 4.92 -3.81
CA LEU A 85 14.44 4.08 -2.62
C LEU A 85 14.95 2.71 -3.01
N THR A 86 15.90 2.19 -2.23
CA THR A 86 16.43 0.85 -2.45
C THR A 86 15.35 -0.21 -2.39
N ALA A 87 14.33 0.02 -1.57
CA ALA A 87 13.23 -0.93 -1.37
C ALA A 87 12.24 -0.98 -2.54
N ILE A 88 12.35 -0.09 -3.51
CA ILE A 88 11.41 0.03 -4.63
C ILE A 88 12.11 -0.34 -5.93
N ASP A 89 11.49 -1.26 -6.68
CA ASP A 89 11.97 -1.59 -8.03
C ASP A 89 11.35 -0.68 -9.09
N SER A 90 10.05 -0.47 -8.99
CA SER A 90 9.35 0.33 -10.01
C SER A 90 8.05 0.88 -9.45
N ILE A 91 7.61 1.97 -10.04
CA ILE A 91 6.33 2.60 -9.76
C ILE A 91 5.75 3.05 -11.09
N ALA A 92 4.48 2.78 -11.32
CA ALA A 92 3.80 3.23 -12.53
C ALA A 92 2.29 3.34 -12.28
N PRO A 93 1.67 4.46 -12.60
CA PRO A 93 2.27 5.76 -12.87
C PRO A 93 2.92 6.36 -11.63
N THR A 94 3.80 7.34 -11.82
CA THR A 94 4.55 7.96 -10.73
C THR A 94 3.89 9.21 -10.16
N ASP A 95 2.65 9.48 -10.56
CA ASP A 95 1.94 10.65 -10.06
C ASP A 95 1.68 10.51 -8.57
N ASP A 96 1.94 11.56 -7.84
CA ASP A 96 1.77 11.55 -6.40
C ASP A 96 0.31 11.36 -6.00
N LEU A 97 0.11 10.83 -4.81
CA LEU A 97 -1.22 10.74 -4.23
C LEU A 97 -1.69 12.15 -3.84
N ILE A 98 -2.97 12.40 -3.99
CA ILE A 98 -3.55 13.73 -3.84
C ILE A 98 -4.42 13.80 -2.59
N ASP A 99 -4.25 14.86 -1.82
CA ASP A 99 -5.08 15.12 -0.65
C ASP A 99 -6.56 15.08 -1.01
N GLY A 100 -7.34 14.52 -0.13
CA GLY A 100 -8.78 14.49 -0.31
C GLY A 100 -9.24 13.42 -1.27
N THR A 101 -8.44 12.41 -1.47
CA THR A 101 -8.78 11.31 -2.34
C THR A 101 -8.83 10.02 -1.54
N ALA A 102 -9.80 9.17 -1.85
CA ALA A 102 -9.85 7.82 -1.30
C ALA A 102 -9.30 6.85 -2.33
N TYR A 103 -8.49 5.95 -1.85
CA TYR A 103 -7.89 4.88 -2.66
C TYR A 103 -8.21 3.54 -2.03
N ASP A 104 -8.45 2.53 -2.87
CA ASP A 104 -8.41 1.16 -2.40
C ASP A 104 -6.96 0.71 -2.44
N LEU A 105 -6.51 0.12 -1.35
CA LEU A 105 -5.17 -0.41 -1.24
C LEU A 105 -5.24 -1.92 -1.34
N LEU A 106 -4.41 -2.48 -2.21
CA LEU A 106 -4.25 -3.92 -2.33
C LEU A 106 -2.78 -4.22 -2.21
N PHE A 107 -2.43 -5.14 -1.31
CA PHE A 107 -1.06 -5.57 -1.12
C PHE A 107 -0.99 -7.07 -1.33
N ARG A 108 -0.02 -7.53 -2.12
CA ARG A 108 0.05 -8.93 -2.49
C ARG A 108 1.47 -9.40 -2.66
N TYR A 109 1.65 -10.71 -2.56
CA TYR A 109 2.89 -11.37 -2.96
C TYR A 109 2.55 -12.78 -3.43
N GLN A 110 3.53 -13.40 -4.07
CA GLN A 110 3.43 -14.76 -4.56
C GLN A 110 4.69 -15.50 -4.14
N ASP A 111 4.57 -16.79 -3.81
CA ASP A 111 5.75 -17.61 -3.54
C ASP A 111 6.38 -18.06 -4.86
N GLY A 112 7.51 -18.75 -4.77
CA GLY A 112 8.21 -19.24 -5.95
C GLY A 112 7.70 -20.56 -6.48
N GLY A 113 6.62 -21.11 -5.91
CA GLY A 113 6.14 -22.45 -6.25
C GLY A 113 5.06 -22.48 -7.32
N GLY A 114 4.76 -21.34 -7.96
CA GLY A 114 3.71 -21.31 -8.98
C GLY A 114 2.31 -21.19 -8.44
N ASN A 115 2.16 -20.87 -7.18
CA ASN A 115 0.86 -20.76 -6.53
C ASN A 115 0.25 -19.37 -6.76
N ALA A 116 -1.06 -19.27 -6.55
CA ALA A 116 -1.75 -17.99 -6.67
C ALA A 116 -1.24 -16.99 -5.64
N PRO A 117 -1.28 -15.68 -5.95
CA PRO A 117 -0.87 -14.67 -4.98
C PRO A 117 -1.75 -14.65 -3.74
N TYR A 118 -1.15 -14.31 -2.61
CA TYR A 118 -1.89 -13.97 -1.41
C TYR A 118 -2.15 -12.47 -1.43
N VAL A 119 -3.40 -12.06 -1.19
CA VAL A 119 -3.83 -10.68 -1.36
C VAL A 119 -4.47 -10.17 -0.07
N VAL A 120 -4.10 -8.95 0.32
CA VAL A 120 -4.72 -8.22 1.42
C VAL A 120 -5.31 -6.95 0.84
N GLU A 121 -6.58 -6.67 1.13
CA GLU A 121 -7.26 -5.48 0.62
C GLU A 121 -7.65 -4.56 1.76
N GLN A 122 -7.42 -3.26 1.56
CA GLN A 122 -7.80 -2.22 2.49
C GLN A 122 -8.60 -1.18 1.70
N PRO A 123 -9.92 -1.32 1.63
CA PRO A 123 -10.72 -0.45 0.78
C PRO A 123 -10.97 0.93 1.38
N GLY A 124 -11.11 1.91 0.51
CA GLY A 124 -11.60 3.22 0.87
C GLY A 124 -10.72 4.02 1.82
N MET A 125 -9.42 3.89 1.73
CA MET A 125 -8.51 4.64 2.59
C MET A 125 -8.33 6.06 2.10
N TYR A 126 -8.60 7.02 2.97
CA TYR A 126 -8.43 8.43 2.62
C TYR A 126 -6.97 8.83 2.72
N PHE A 127 -6.53 9.63 1.76
CA PHE A 127 -5.20 10.16 1.74
C PHE A 127 -5.22 11.63 2.15
N ALA A 128 -4.52 11.94 3.22
CA ALA A 128 -4.44 13.32 3.70
C ALA A 128 -3.24 14.07 3.13
N GLY A 129 -2.17 13.37 2.81
CA GLY A 129 -0.95 13.98 2.30
C GLY A 129 -0.11 14.63 3.37
N ILE A 130 -0.70 15.47 4.18
CA ILE A 130 -0.01 16.13 5.27
C ILE A 130 -0.88 16.13 6.51
N ALA A 131 -0.26 16.43 7.64
CA ALA A 131 -0.91 16.31 8.93
C ALA A 131 -1.95 17.40 9.21
N THR A 132 -2.01 18.44 8.41
CA THR A 132 -2.90 19.57 8.65
C THR A 132 -4.29 19.35 8.10
N MET A 133 -4.57 18.18 7.60
CA MET A 133 -5.88 17.91 7.04
C MET A 133 -6.97 18.03 8.09
N SER A 134 -8.09 18.61 7.64
CA SER A 134 -9.26 18.74 8.50
C SER A 134 -9.90 17.38 8.75
N PRO A 135 -10.39 17.11 9.97
CA PRO A 135 -11.15 15.91 10.23
C PRO A 135 -12.38 15.73 9.35
N GLU A 136 -12.83 16.76 8.70
CA GLU A 136 -13.95 16.64 7.77
C GLU A 136 -13.70 15.64 6.66
N TRP A 137 -12.46 15.42 6.33
CA TRP A 137 -12.11 14.39 5.35
C TRP A 137 -12.48 13.01 5.82
N LEU A 138 -12.46 12.80 7.12
CA LEU A 138 -12.74 11.51 7.73
C LEU A 138 -14.19 11.31 8.02
N TYR A 139 -14.99 12.39 8.01
CA TYR A 139 -16.39 12.35 8.41
C TYR A 139 -17.23 13.07 7.37
N PRO A 140 -17.39 12.51 6.19
CA PRO A 140 -18.03 13.23 5.09
C PRO A 140 -19.52 13.41 5.24
N GLU A 141 -20.18 12.68 6.11
CA GLU A 141 -21.63 12.65 6.21
C GLU A 141 -22.18 13.75 7.05
N GLY A 142 -21.75 14.95 6.82
CA GLY A 142 -22.26 16.09 7.58
C GLY A 142 -21.69 16.21 8.96
N THR A 143 -20.89 15.27 9.37
CA THR A 143 -20.19 15.36 10.64
C THR A 143 -19.16 16.45 10.55
N ARG A 144 -19.29 17.42 11.40
CA ARG A 144 -18.41 18.56 11.35
C ARG A 144 -17.63 18.68 12.62
N TYR A 145 -16.35 18.84 12.46
CA TYR A 145 -15.50 19.20 13.57
C TYR A 145 -14.93 20.55 13.30
N VAL A 146 -15.03 21.38 14.28
CA VAL A 146 -14.36 22.64 14.19
C VAL A 146 -12.92 22.36 14.56
N THR A 147 -12.13 22.23 13.58
CA THR A 147 -10.71 22.09 13.82
C THR A 147 -10.11 23.44 13.70
N SER A 148 -9.48 23.75 14.63
CA SER A 148 -8.83 25.05 14.56
C SER A 148 -7.37 24.82 14.57
#